data_8f9b5b20ebd87674022f0eb64e45f669
#
_entry.id   8f9b5b20ebd87674022f0eb64e45f669
#
_cell.length_a   1.000
_cell.length_b   1.000
_cell.length_c   1.000
_cell.angle_alpha   90.00
_cell.angle_beta   90.00
_cell.angle_gamma   90.00
#
_symmetry.space_group_name_H-M   'P 1'
#
loop_
_entity.id
_entity.type
_entity.pdbx_description
1 polymer ?
#
loop_
_entity_poly.entity_id
_entity_poly.type
_entity_poly.pdbx_seq_one_letter_code
_entity_poly.pdbx_strand_id
1 'polypeptide(L)'
;MNVNQDLVTFCKDWLSAWTGNNPAELIKFYDEHAYYRDPANIHGLKGHREILPYFKKLLASNPNWKWEEEELYPTVKGFIIKWKARMPVGEEEVLEYGMDIVEMKKGKITRNEVFFDRTKLISTLKKITMT
;
A
#
# COMPACT_ATOMS: atom_id res chain seq x y z
N MET A 1 12.64 23.64 9.37
CA MET A 1 12.48 22.28 8.88
C MET A 1 11.46 22.26 7.76
N ASN A 2 11.72 21.48 6.76
CA ASN A 2 10.82 21.38 5.62
C ASN A 2 9.78 20.29 5.88
N VAL A 3 8.50 20.66 5.98
CA VAL A 3 7.39 19.71 6.19
C VAL A 3 7.38 18.63 5.11
N ASN A 4 7.72 19.01 3.87
CA ASN A 4 7.78 18.06 2.75
C ASN A 4 8.86 16.99 2.95
N GLN A 5 9.97 17.33 3.61
CA GLN A 5 11.05 16.37 3.86
C GLN A 5 10.62 15.30 4.86
N ASP A 6 9.89 15.65 5.91
CA ASP A 6 9.35 14.69 6.86
C ASP A 6 8.35 13.76 6.19
N LEU A 7 7.52 14.32 5.33
CA LEU A 7 6.52 13.57 4.60
C LEU A 7 7.19 12.60 3.60
N VAL A 8 8.21 13.05 2.89
CA VAL A 8 8.98 12.22 1.96
C VAL A 8 9.61 11.05 2.71
N THR A 9 10.23 11.30 3.86
CA THR A 9 10.85 10.26 4.70
C THR A 9 9.80 9.25 5.17
N PHE A 10 8.66 9.75 5.66
CA PHE A 10 7.55 8.89 6.09
C PHE A 10 7.08 7.99 4.94
N CYS A 11 6.86 8.55 3.76
CA CYS A 11 6.40 7.78 2.59
C CYS A 11 7.40 6.72 2.18
N LYS A 12 8.68 7.05 2.17
CA LYS A 12 9.73 6.11 1.82
C LYS A 12 9.75 4.92 2.78
N ASP A 13 9.70 5.18 4.08
CA ASP A 13 9.71 4.13 5.10
C ASP A 13 8.45 3.27 5.03
N TRP A 14 7.30 3.92 4.86
CA TRP A 14 6.00 3.26 4.77
C TRP A 14 5.93 2.36 3.52
N LEU A 15 6.30 2.89 2.34
CA LEU A 15 6.30 2.09 1.11
C LEU A 15 7.24 0.89 1.22
N SER A 16 8.40 1.06 1.85
CA SER A 16 9.36 -0.02 2.04
C SER A 16 8.81 -1.13 2.93
N ALA A 17 7.93 -0.79 3.87
CA ALA A 17 7.32 -1.76 4.78
C ALA A 17 6.35 -2.73 4.10
N TRP A 18 5.90 -2.41 2.88
CA TRP A 18 5.04 -3.30 2.10
C TRP A 18 5.81 -4.47 1.48
N THR A 19 7.14 -4.44 1.48
CA THR A 19 7.99 -5.45 0.87
C THR A 19 8.63 -6.32 1.94
N GLY A 20 8.82 -7.62 1.65
CA GLY A 20 9.58 -8.51 2.53
C GLY A 20 8.77 -9.28 3.55
N ASN A 21 7.45 -9.26 3.46
CA ASN A 21 6.57 -10.02 4.35
C ASN A 21 6.79 -9.73 5.83
N ASN A 22 6.68 -8.46 6.20
CA ASN A 22 6.78 -8.04 7.60
C ASN A 22 5.55 -7.21 8.01
N PRO A 23 4.36 -7.84 8.14
CA PRO A 23 3.14 -7.12 8.46
C PRO A 23 3.16 -6.44 9.84
N ALA A 24 3.94 -6.96 10.78
CA ALA A 24 4.09 -6.34 12.09
C ALA A 24 4.76 -4.97 12.01
N GLU A 25 5.67 -4.77 11.06
CA GLU A 25 6.26 -3.46 10.82
C GLU A 25 5.31 -2.54 10.05
N LEU A 26 4.62 -3.07 9.06
CA LEU A 26 3.68 -2.27 8.27
C LEU A 26 2.54 -1.72 9.12
N ILE A 27 1.96 -2.54 9.98
CA ILE A 27 0.82 -2.12 10.80
C ILE A 27 1.16 -1.00 11.78
N LYS A 28 2.44 -0.85 12.14
CA LYS A 28 2.89 0.22 13.06
C LYS A 28 2.70 1.62 12.50
N PHE A 29 2.60 1.75 11.18
CA PHE A 29 2.32 3.05 10.54
C PHE A 29 0.87 3.48 10.70
N TYR A 30 -0.01 2.57 11.11
CA TYR A 30 -1.45 2.79 11.16
C TYR A 30 -1.95 2.96 12.57
N ASP A 31 -2.86 3.92 12.75
CA ASP A 31 -3.58 4.09 14.01
C ASP A 31 -4.38 2.80 14.31
N GLU A 32 -4.57 2.51 15.60
CA GLU A 32 -5.31 1.32 16.03
C GLU A 32 -6.71 1.25 15.43
N HIS A 33 -7.33 2.40 15.17
CA HIS A 33 -8.69 2.51 14.63
C HIS A 33 -8.71 3.01 13.18
N ALA A 34 -7.61 2.83 12.45
CA ALA A 34 -7.50 3.29 11.07
C ALA A 34 -8.53 2.65 10.14
N TYR A 35 -8.85 3.36 9.07
CA TYR A 35 -9.67 2.86 7.97
C TYR A 35 -8.76 2.58 6.78
N TYR A 36 -8.90 1.40 6.18
CA TYR A 36 -8.15 0.98 4.99
C TYR A 36 -9.10 0.47 3.93
N ARG A 37 -8.87 0.86 2.67
CA ARG A 37 -9.68 0.39 1.55
C ARG A 37 -8.77 0.21 0.34
N ASP A 38 -8.97 -0.88 -0.41
CA ASP A 38 -8.29 -1.11 -1.69
C ASP A 38 -9.24 -1.83 -2.66
N PRO A 39 -8.80 -2.07 -3.92
CA PRO A 39 -9.67 -2.73 -4.90
C PRO A 39 -10.12 -4.14 -4.50
N ALA A 40 -9.39 -4.83 -3.60
CA ALA A 40 -9.78 -6.15 -3.10
C ALA A 40 -10.76 -6.05 -1.92
N ASN A 41 -10.82 -4.90 -1.26
CA ASN A 41 -11.63 -4.65 -0.05
C ASN A 41 -12.46 -3.40 -0.25
N ILE A 42 -13.43 -3.46 -1.17
CA ILE A 42 -14.21 -2.29 -1.61
C ILE A 42 -15.09 -1.69 -0.51
N HIS A 43 -15.42 -2.47 0.52
CA HIS A 43 -16.21 -1.99 1.66
C HIS A 43 -15.34 -1.49 2.81
N GLY A 44 -14.03 -1.62 2.67
CA GLY A 44 -13.07 -1.15 3.66
C GLY A 44 -12.87 -2.10 4.84
N LEU A 45 -11.76 -1.88 5.53
CA LEU A 45 -11.38 -2.60 6.74
C LEU A 45 -11.17 -1.58 7.84
N LYS A 46 -11.61 -1.89 9.06
CA LYS A 46 -11.53 -0.97 10.19
C LYS A 46 -10.67 -1.53 11.31
N GLY A 47 -9.68 -0.71 11.69
CA GLY A 47 -8.80 -0.99 12.82
C GLY A 47 -7.80 -2.10 12.57
N HIS A 48 -6.80 -2.20 13.45
CA HIS A 48 -5.80 -3.26 13.40
C HIS A 48 -6.45 -4.63 13.40
N ARG A 49 -7.60 -4.77 14.05
CA ARG A 49 -8.33 -6.03 14.14
C ARG A 49 -8.67 -6.61 12.76
N GLU A 50 -9.08 -5.75 11.82
CA GLU A 50 -9.44 -6.18 10.46
C GLU A 50 -8.28 -6.02 9.48
N ILE A 51 -7.47 -5.00 9.65
CA ILE A 51 -6.40 -4.66 8.71
C ILE A 51 -5.22 -5.63 8.82
N LEU A 52 -4.78 -5.96 10.02
CA LEU A 52 -3.60 -6.80 10.23
C LEU A 52 -3.73 -8.19 9.62
N PRO A 53 -4.86 -8.91 9.79
CA PRO A 53 -5.02 -10.21 9.13
C PRO A 53 -4.93 -10.13 7.61
N TYR A 54 -5.46 -9.06 7.01
CA TYR A 54 -5.37 -8.85 5.58
C TYR A 54 -3.93 -8.57 5.15
N PHE A 55 -3.20 -7.73 5.88
CA PHE A 55 -1.79 -7.45 5.59
C PHE A 55 -0.93 -8.73 5.70
N LYS A 56 -1.20 -9.56 6.71
CA LYS A 56 -0.49 -10.83 6.87
C LYS A 56 -0.65 -11.72 5.64
N LYS A 57 -1.87 -11.83 5.15
CA LYS A 57 -2.18 -12.65 3.97
C LYS A 57 -1.56 -12.05 2.70
N LEU A 58 -1.73 -10.75 2.52
CA LEU A 58 -1.24 -10.06 1.32
C LEU A 58 0.28 -10.12 1.21
N LEU A 59 0.99 -9.80 2.27
CA LEU A 59 2.45 -9.76 2.26
C LEU A 59 3.06 -11.16 2.16
N ALA A 60 2.44 -12.16 2.79
CA ALA A 60 2.90 -13.54 2.70
C ALA A 60 2.79 -14.07 1.25
N SER A 61 1.75 -13.64 0.54
CA SER A 61 1.55 -14.04 -0.86
C SER A 61 2.46 -13.29 -1.82
N ASN A 62 2.92 -12.09 -1.46
CA ASN A 62 3.61 -11.19 -2.37
C ASN A 62 4.82 -10.52 -1.71
N PRO A 63 5.79 -11.30 -1.18
CA PRO A 63 6.89 -10.72 -0.39
C PRO A 63 7.87 -9.90 -1.22
N ASN A 64 7.89 -10.08 -2.54
CA ASN A 64 8.86 -9.43 -3.43
C ASN A 64 8.28 -8.28 -4.23
N TRP A 65 7.03 -7.91 -3.98
CA TRP A 65 6.44 -6.74 -4.62
C TRP A 65 7.06 -5.48 -4.04
N LYS A 66 7.34 -4.49 -4.90
CA LYS A 66 8.00 -3.25 -4.51
C LYS A 66 7.22 -2.04 -4.99
N TRP A 67 7.16 -1.02 -4.15
CA TRP A 67 6.50 0.24 -4.47
C TRP A 67 7.50 1.39 -4.40
N GLU A 68 7.43 2.30 -5.39
CA GLU A 68 8.27 3.49 -5.46
C GLU A 68 7.37 4.73 -5.54
N GLU A 69 7.76 5.80 -4.89
CA GLU A 69 7.07 7.08 -5.00
C GLU A 69 7.36 7.68 -6.38
N GLU A 70 6.29 8.07 -7.09
CA GLU A 70 6.39 8.82 -8.35
C GLU A 70 6.09 10.29 -8.11
N GLU A 71 5.00 10.61 -7.43
CA GLU A 71 4.56 11.97 -7.15
C GLU A 71 3.93 12.01 -5.76
N LEU A 72 4.16 13.08 -5.04
CA LEU A 72 3.66 13.26 -3.68
C LEU A 72 3.02 14.65 -3.56
N TYR A 73 1.77 14.66 -3.11
CA TYR A 73 0.99 15.89 -2.97
C TYR A 73 0.49 16.05 -1.53
N PRO A 74 1.05 16.97 -0.75
CA PRO A 74 0.54 17.21 0.60
C PRO A 74 -0.91 17.70 0.56
N THR A 75 -1.72 17.26 1.53
CA THR A 75 -3.08 17.72 1.72
C THR A 75 -3.24 18.29 3.13
N VAL A 76 -4.42 18.83 3.45
CA VAL A 76 -4.66 19.40 4.78
C VAL A 76 -4.48 18.35 5.89
N LYS A 77 -4.92 17.11 5.65
CA LYS A 77 -4.87 16.04 6.66
C LYS A 77 -3.76 15.01 6.45
N GLY A 78 -3.03 15.09 5.34
CA GLY A 78 -2.01 14.09 5.04
C GLY A 78 -1.40 14.27 3.66
N PHE A 79 -1.64 13.31 2.76
CA PHE A 79 -1.06 13.40 1.42
C PHE A 79 -1.79 12.48 0.44
N ILE A 80 -1.55 12.77 -0.84
CA ILE A 80 -1.87 11.85 -1.95
C ILE A 80 -0.54 11.44 -2.53
N ILE A 81 -0.34 10.14 -2.73
CA ILE A 81 0.87 9.62 -3.34
C ILE A 81 0.50 8.84 -4.60
N LYS A 82 1.20 9.16 -5.70
CA LYS A 82 1.16 8.34 -6.91
C LYS A 82 2.39 7.43 -6.85
N TRP A 83 2.16 6.14 -6.97
CA TRP A 83 3.24 5.16 -6.86
C TRP A 83 3.35 4.31 -8.11
N LYS A 84 4.51 3.70 -8.25
CA LYS A 84 4.79 2.69 -9.25
C LYS A 84 5.09 1.39 -8.51
N ALA A 85 4.45 0.31 -8.91
CA ALA A 85 4.67 -0.99 -8.31
C ALA A 85 5.33 -1.94 -9.30
N ARG A 86 6.30 -2.70 -8.81
CA ARG A 86 6.93 -3.79 -9.53
C ARG A 86 6.48 -5.08 -8.89
N MET A 87 5.72 -5.88 -9.63
CA MET A 87 5.05 -7.07 -9.12
C MET A 87 5.51 -8.31 -9.89
N PRO A 88 6.51 -9.04 -9.36
CA PRO A 88 6.90 -10.32 -9.98
C PRO A 88 5.73 -11.30 -9.88
N VAL A 89 5.37 -11.91 -11.01
CA VAL A 89 4.30 -12.89 -11.11
C VAL A 89 4.83 -14.04 -11.96
N GLY A 90 5.26 -15.13 -11.30
CA GLY A 90 5.97 -16.21 -11.98
C GLY A 90 7.28 -15.69 -12.56
N GLU A 91 7.49 -15.91 -13.86
CA GLU A 91 8.68 -15.40 -14.56
C GLU A 91 8.47 -14.02 -15.19
N GLU A 92 7.28 -13.46 -15.04
CA GLU A 92 6.93 -12.16 -15.58
C GLU A 92 7.02 -11.09 -14.49
N GLU A 93 7.11 -9.83 -14.91
CA GLU A 93 7.00 -8.68 -14.02
C GLU A 93 5.88 -7.80 -14.51
N VAL A 94 4.94 -7.50 -13.62
CA VAL A 94 3.84 -6.57 -13.90
C VAL A 94 4.21 -5.22 -13.31
N LEU A 95 4.18 -4.18 -14.14
CA LEU A 95 4.36 -2.80 -13.69
C LEU A 95 2.99 -2.14 -13.61
N GLU A 96 2.68 -1.56 -12.47
CA GLU A 96 1.42 -0.87 -12.26
C GLU A 96 1.66 0.50 -11.62
N TYR A 97 0.70 1.40 -11.87
CA TYR A 97 0.68 2.71 -11.24
C TYR A 97 -0.62 2.86 -10.50
N GLY A 98 -0.56 3.48 -9.34
CA GLY A 98 -1.75 3.72 -8.57
C GLY A 98 -1.58 4.95 -7.70
N MET A 99 -2.63 5.24 -6.94
CA MET A 99 -2.65 6.39 -6.06
C MET A 99 -3.28 6.00 -4.74
N ASP A 100 -2.74 6.55 -3.66
CA ASP A 100 -3.32 6.41 -2.33
C ASP A 100 -3.72 7.79 -1.82
N ILE A 101 -4.87 7.84 -1.19
CA ILE A 101 -5.25 8.97 -0.34
C ILE A 101 -4.91 8.55 1.08
N VAL A 102 -4.11 9.36 1.78
CA VAL A 102 -3.67 9.06 3.13
C VAL A 102 -3.96 10.24 4.04
N GLU A 103 -4.68 9.97 5.13
CA GLU A 103 -4.89 10.96 6.20
C GLU A 103 -4.16 10.48 7.45
N MET A 104 -3.60 11.42 8.19
CA MET A 104 -2.77 11.13 9.34
C MET A 104 -3.17 11.96 10.54
N LYS A 105 -2.89 11.42 11.72
CA LYS A 105 -3.04 12.14 12.98
C LYS A 105 -1.98 11.62 13.94
N LYS A 106 -1.24 12.54 14.57
CA LYS A 106 -0.19 12.21 15.56
C LYS A 106 0.84 11.21 15.02
N GLY A 107 1.23 11.37 13.75
CA GLY A 107 2.25 10.54 13.14
C GLY A 107 1.78 9.15 12.69
N LYS A 108 0.48 8.87 12.76
CA LYS A 108 -0.09 7.59 12.35
C LYS A 108 -1.12 7.79 11.25
N ILE A 109 -1.23 6.80 10.37
CA ILE A 109 -2.24 6.81 9.31
C ILE A 109 -3.59 6.49 9.94
N THR A 110 -4.57 7.38 9.73
CA THR A 110 -5.94 7.17 10.19
C THR A 110 -6.87 6.73 9.05
N ARG A 111 -6.49 7.03 7.80
CA ARG A 111 -7.23 6.62 6.62
C ARG A 111 -6.26 6.39 5.48
N ASN A 112 -6.42 5.25 4.80
CA ASN A 112 -5.63 4.92 3.62
C ASN A 112 -6.55 4.27 2.60
N GLU A 113 -6.77 4.94 1.48
CA GLU A 113 -7.55 4.39 0.37
C GLU A 113 -6.65 4.26 -0.84
N VAL A 114 -6.62 3.07 -1.40
CA VAL A 114 -5.76 2.68 -2.51
C VAL A 114 -6.58 2.57 -3.78
N PHE A 115 -6.15 3.25 -4.84
CA PHE A 115 -6.83 3.25 -6.13
C PHE A 115 -5.87 2.79 -7.23
N PHE A 116 -6.16 1.67 -7.84
CA PHE A 116 -5.48 1.24 -9.06
C PHE A 116 -6.31 0.22 -9.80
N ASP A 117 -6.04 0.09 -11.09
CA ASP A 117 -6.71 -0.88 -11.95
C ASP A 117 -5.94 -2.21 -11.88
N ARG A 118 -6.58 -3.25 -11.36
CA ARG A 118 -5.98 -4.57 -11.18
C ARG A 118 -6.09 -5.47 -12.42
N THR A 119 -6.70 -4.99 -13.49
CA THR A 119 -7.02 -5.84 -14.65
C THR A 119 -5.81 -6.58 -15.17
N LYS A 120 -4.71 -5.88 -15.39
CA LYS A 120 -3.47 -6.47 -15.89
C LYS A 120 -2.88 -7.49 -14.92
N LEU A 121 -2.86 -7.16 -13.62
CA LEU A 121 -2.35 -8.05 -12.59
C LEU A 121 -3.17 -9.35 -12.53
N ILE A 122 -4.49 -9.22 -12.45
CA ILE A 122 -5.40 -10.37 -12.38
C ILE A 122 -5.29 -11.22 -13.64
N SER A 123 -5.22 -10.59 -14.81
CA SER A 123 -5.06 -11.29 -16.08
C SER A 123 -3.77 -12.11 -16.11
N THR A 124 -2.67 -11.54 -15.63
CA THR A 124 -1.37 -12.22 -15.57
C THR A 124 -1.41 -13.39 -14.59
N LEU A 125 -2.02 -13.21 -13.42
CA LEU A 125 -2.19 -14.28 -12.43
C LEU A 125 -3.01 -15.43 -12.99
N LYS A 126 -4.11 -15.15 -13.70
CA LYS A 126 -4.95 -16.19 -14.32
C LYS A 126 -4.19 -16.94 -15.40
N LYS A 127 -3.42 -16.25 -16.21
CA LYS A 127 -2.59 -16.86 -17.26
C LYS A 127 -1.63 -17.88 -16.68
N ILE A 128 -0.98 -17.55 -15.55
CA ILE A 128 -0.02 -18.42 -14.90
C ILE A 128 -0.71 -19.63 -14.27
N THR A 129 -1.87 -19.42 -13.60
CA THR A 129 -2.62 -20.53 -12.99
C THR A 129 -3.23 -21.48 -14.01
N MET A 130 -3.46 -21.04 -15.23
CA MET A 130 -4.04 -21.87 -16.30
C MET A 130 -2.99 -22.65 -17.08
N THR A 131 -1.72 -22.41 -16.84
CA THR A 131 -0.63 -23.17 -17.43
C THR A 131 -0.09 -24.18 -16.44
#